data_46d81b53b516656d6b3bd79366a3a3a3
#
_entry.id   46d81b53b516656d6b3bd79366a3a3a3
#
_cell.length_a   1.000
_cell.length_b   1.000
_cell.length_c   1.000
_cell.angle_alpha   90.00
_cell.angle_beta   90.00
_cell.angle_gamma   90.00
#
_symmetry.space_group_name_H-M   'P 1'
#
loop_
_entity.id
_entity.type
_entity.pdbx_description
1 polymer ?
#
loop_
_entity_poly.entity_id
_entity_poly.type
_entity_poly.pdbx_seq_one_letter_code
_entity_poly.pdbx_strand_id
1 'polypeptide(L)'
;MSALIEKHPFKPFLPPGCKVVLCGTFPPKPEKWSMDFFYPNFYNDMWRIFGMIFLGDKEIFFDRDKKRIDKEAIQKLLNSEKIGIGETVTEAIRTRDNASDKYLEVVKMVNLPELLSKIPDCNHFVTTGEKAAKVIASLTSTLVPEVGSKTECEIKMENGIIKKFYHWRMPSTSRAYPMKLEKKAEFYRHMFEEIGII
;
A
#
# COMPACT_ATOMS: atom_id res chain seq x y z
N MET A 1 -20.35 11.73 -22.48
CA MET A 1 -20.64 10.76 -21.39
C MET A 1 -19.81 11.21 -20.18
N SER A 2 -20.44 11.41 -19.01
CA SER A 2 -19.72 11.71 -17.78
C SER A 2 -18.83 10.52 -17.42
N ALA A 3 -17.56 10.75 -17.12
CA ALA A 3 -16.66 9.70 -16.70
C ALA A 3 -17.16 9.09 -15.38
N LEU A 4 -17.17 7.76 -15.29
CA LEU A 4 -17.65 7.04 -14.11
C LEU A 4 -16.62 7.19 -12.97
N ILE A 5 -17.07 7.70 -11.83
CA ILE A 5 -16.26 7.72 -10.60
C ILE A 5 -16.36 6.34 -9.94
N GLU A 6 -15.21 5.69 -9.80
CA GLU A 6 -15.05 4.43 -9.06
C GLU A 6 -14.69 4.73 -7.60
N LYS A 7 -15.33 4.03 -6.64
CA LYS A 7 -14.95 4.06 -5.22
C LYS A 7 -13.98 2.92 -4.93
N HIS A 8 -13.01 3.17 -4.03
CA HIS A 8 -12.11 2.12 -3.59
C HIS A 8 -12.89 0.98 -2.93
N PRO A 9 -12.74 -0.28 -3.40
CA PRO A 9 -13.64 -1.37 -3.00
C PRO A 9 -13.33 -1.94 -1.61
N PHE A 10 -12.11 -1.74 -1.10
CA PHE A 10 -11.66 -2.31 0.16
C PHE A 10 -11.60 -1.25 1.25
N LYS A 11 -11.93 -1.63 2.48
CA LYS A 11 -11.67 -0.82 3.68
C LYS A 11 -10.26 -1.10 4.18
N PRO A 12 -9.55 -0.10 4.75
CA PRO A 12 -8.24 -0.33 5.34
C PRO A 12 -8.25 -1.47 6.35
N PHE A 13 -7.24 -2.33 6.26
CA PHE A 13 -7.00 -3.40 7.21
C PHE A 13 -5.96 -2.91 8.22
N LEU A 14 -6.37 -2.70 9.45
CA LEU A 14 -5.57 -2.06 10.50
C LEU A 14 -5.55 -2.96 11.73
N PRO A 15 -4.53 -3.82 11.90
CA PRO A 15 -4.44 -4.71 13.06
C PRO A 15 -4.23 -3.91 14.35
N PRO A 16 -4.67 -4.43 15.50
CA PRO A 16 -4.39 -3.82 16.82
C PRO A 16 -2.89 -3.62 17.03
N GLY A 17 -2.50 -2.44 17.50
CA GLY A 17 -1.09 -2.08 17.69
C GLY A 17 -0.31 -1.94 16.37
N CYS A 18 -0.99 -1.56 15.29
CA CYS A 18 -0.38 -1.33 13.97
C CYS A 18 0.84 -0.42 14.08
N LYS A 19 2.00 -0.90 13.62
CA LYS A 19 3.29 -0.18 13.66
C LYS A 19 3.59 0.56 12.37
N VAL A 20 3.14 0.00 11.26
CA VAL A 20 3.36 0.52 9.90
C VAL A 20 2.13 0.26 9.04
N VAL A 21 1.77 1.20 8.17
CA VAL A 21 0.69 1.03 7.20
C VAL A 21 1.22 1.20 5.78
N LEU A 22 0.97 0.22 4.91
CA LEU A 22 1.35 0.26 3.50
C LEU A 22 0.13 0.60 2.64
N CYS A 23 0.27 1.62 1.80
CA CYS A 23 -0.82 2.12 0.97
C CYS A 23 -0.41 2.18 -0.51
N GLY A 24 -1.25 1.58 -1.36
CA GLY A 24 -1.22 1.79 -2.80
C GLY A 24 -2.11 2.95 -3.22
N THR A 25 -2.40 3.03 -4.52
CA THR A 25 -3.39 3.97 -5.07
C THR A 25 -4.77 3.33 -5.15
N PHE A 26 -4.98 2.51 -6.19
CA PHE A 26 -6.28 1.93 -6.51
C PHE A 26 -6.09 0.55 -7.15
N PRO A 27 -6.94 -0.46 -6.85
CA PRO A 27 -6.79 -1.79 -7.42
C PRO A 27 -7.21 -1.83 -8.89
N PRO A 28 -6.80 -2.86 -9.65
CA PRO A 28 -7.36 -3.12 -10.97
C PRO A 28 -8.86 -3.45 -10.87
N LYS A 29 -9.54 -3.53 -12.01
CA LYS A 29 -10.93 -3.96 -12.06
C LYS A 29 -11.13 -5.39 -11.51
N PRO A 30 -12.34 -5.73 -10.98
CA PRO A 30 -12.61 -7.01 -10.33
C PRO A 30 -12.29 -8.26 -11.17
N GLU A 31 -12.40 -8.19 -12.50
CA GLU A 31 -12.10 -9.31 -13.41
C GLU A 31 -10.63 -9.75 -13.36
N LYS A 32 -9.75 -8.92 -12.77
CA LYS A 32 -8.32 -9.20 -12.59
C LYS A 32 -7.96 -9.62 -11.17
N TRP A 33 -8.94 -9.87 -10.31
CA TRP A 33 -8.70 -10.24 -8.91
C TRP A 33 -8.60 -11.75 -8.73
N SER A 34 -7.66 -12.15 -7.91
CA SER A 34 -7.47 -13.52 -7.42
C SER A 34 -7.85 -13.68 -5.94
N MET A 35 -8.24 -12.57 -5.31
CA MET A 35 -8.82 -12.48 -3.97
C MET A 35 -9.53 -11.13 -3.81
N ASP A 36 -10.42 -10.99 -2.83
CA ASP A 36 -11.09 -9.73 -2.46
C ASP A 36 -10.37 -9.02 -1.31
N PHE A 37 -9.13 -8.61 -1.56
CA PHE A 37 -8.28 -7.90 -0.63
C PHE A 37 -7.26 -7.03 -1.38
N PHE A 38 -6.50 -6.21 -0.68
CA PHE A 38 -5.49 -5.32 -1.27
C PHE A 38 -4.49 -6.09 -2.13
N TYR A 39 -4.00 -5.44 -3.21
CA TYR A 39 -3.11 -6.04 -4.21
C TYR A 39 -3.65 -7.36 -4.78
N PRO A 40 -4.90 -7.35 -5.27
CA PRO A 40 -5.65 -8.58 -5.60
C PRO A 40 -5.16 -9.32 -6.83
N ASN A 41 -4.35 -8.70 -7.68
CA ASN A 41 -3.92 -9.30 -8.94
C ASN A 41 -2.85 -10.37 -8.69
N PHE A 42 -3.06 -11.57 -9.25
CA PHE A 42 -2.15 -12.73 -9.12
C PHE A 42 -0.71 -12.42 -9.50
N TYR A 43 -0.51 -11.51 -10.45
CA TYR A 43 0.80 -11.14 -10.95
C TYR A 43 1.43 -9.94 -10.23
N ASN A 44 0.76 -9.35 -9.23
CA ASN A 44 1.37 -8.31 -8.42
C ASN A 44 2.43 -8.92 -7.49
N ASP A 45 3.52 -8.20 -7.26
CA ASP A 45 4.66 -8.70 -6.49
C ASP A 45 4.50 -8.53 -4.97
N MET A 46 3.50 -7.77 -4.48
CA MET A 46 3.38 -7.44 -3.05
C MET A 46 3.45 -8.68 -2.16
N TRP A 47 2.59 -9.66 -2.40
CA TRP A 47 2.52 -10.84 -1.53
C TRP A 47 3.67 -11.81 -1.76
N ARG A 48 4.34 -11.76 -2.93
CA ARG A 48 5.61 -12.46 -3.13
C ARG A 48 6.73 -11.85 -2.31
N ILE A 49 6.81 -10.52 -2.26
CA ILE A 49 7.76 -9.79 -1.43
C ILE A 49 7.57 -10.18 0.05
N PHE A 50 6.32 -10.18 0.53
CA PHE A 50 6.01 -10.58 1.91
C PHE A 50 6.36 -12.04 2.19
N GLY A 51 6.03 -12.96 1.28
CA GLY A 51 6.42 -14.37 1.39
C GLY A 51 7.94 -14.55 1.50
N MET A 52 8.71 -13.85 0.66
CA MET A 52 10.19 -13.90 0.69
C MET A 52 10.77 -13.34 2.00
N ILE A 53 10.20 -12.25 2.51
CA ILE A 53 10.75 -11.55 3.68
C ILE A 53 10.44 -12.30 4.98
N PHE A 54 9.18 -12.65 5.18
CA PHE A 54 8.69 -13.16 6.46
C PHE A 54 8.68 -14.69 6.56
N LEU A 55 8.56 -15.40 5.42
CA LEU A 55 8.34 -16.85 5.40
C LEU A 55 9.37 -17.62 4.54
N GLY A 56 10.29 -16.91 3.88
CA GLY A 56 11.34 -17.52 3.07
C GLY A 56 10.86 -18.15 1.73
N ASP A 57 9.58 -18.02 1.39
CA ASP A 57 9.00 -18.57 0.16
C ASP A 57 8.09 -17.55 -0.53
N LYS A 58 8.45 -17.16 -1.74
CA LYS A 58 7.69 -16.19 -2.55
C LYS A 58 6.32 -16.69 -3.01
N GLU A 59 6.10 -17.99 -3.05
CA GLU A 59 4.85 -18.59 -3.54
C GLU A 59 3.94 -19.08 -2.41
N ILE A 60 4.32 -18.89 -1.16
CA ILE A 60 3.61 -19.43 0.02
C ILE A 60 2.12 -19.06 0.08
N PHE A 61 1.75 -17.90 -0.48
CA PHE A 61 0.37 -17.42 -0.53
C PHE A 61 -0.36 -17.73 -1.84
N PHE A 62 0.28 -18.45 -2.80
CA PHE A 62 -0.22 -18.58 -4.16
C PHE A 62 -0.59 -20.02 -4.51
N ASP A 63 -1.87 -20.24 -4.84
CA ASP A 63 -2.35 -21.44 -5.53
C ASP A 63 -2.28 -21.19 -7.03
N ARG A 64 -1.24 -21.75 -7.69
CA ARG A 64 -0.99 -21.55 -9.12
C ARG A 64 -2.03 -22.22 -10.01
N ASP A 65 -2.56 -23.37 -9.60
CA ASP A 65 -3.49 -24.18 -10.39
C ASP A 65 -4.85 -23.47 -10.47
N LYS A 66 -5.30 -22.89 -9.36
CA LYS A 66 -6.56 -22.14 -9.27
C LYS A 66 -6.40 -20.64 -9.54
N LYS A 67 -5.17 -20.16 -9.71
CA LYS A 67 -4.83 -18.72 -9.79
C LYS A 67 -5.45 -17.91 -8.64
N ARG A 68 -5.34 -18.43 -7.43
CA ARG A 68 -5.84 -17.80 -6.20
C ARG A 68 -4.71 -17.35 -5.30
N ILE A 69 -5.00 -16.34 -4.49
CA ILE A 69 -4.12 -15.86 -3.43
C ILE A 69 -4.82 -16.13 -2.10
N ASP A 70 -4.09 -16.67 -1.13
CA ASP A 70 -4.59 -17.00 0.21
C ASP A 70 -4.69 -15.74 1.07
N LYS A 71 -5.87 -15.12 1.04
CA LYS A 71 -6.21 -13.93 1.82
C LYS A 71 -6.08 -14.17 3.33
N GLU A 72 -6.51 -15.33 3.82
CA GLU A 72 -6.54 -15.65 5.26
C GLU A 72 -5.12 -15.77 5.81
N ALA A 73 -4.24 -16.47 5.08
CA ALA A 73 -2.82 -16.56 5.45
C ALA A 73 -2.14 -15.19 5.45
N ILE A 74 -2.44 -14.34 4.46
CA ILE A 74 -1.94 -12.96 4.40
C ILE A 74 -2.42 -12.15 5.61
N GLN A 75 -3.72 -12.16 5.91
CA GLN A 75 -4.28 -11.41 7.04
C GLN A 75 -3.73 -11.90 8.38
N LYS A 76 -3.48 -13.20 8.51
CA LYS A 76 -2.82 -13.78 9.69
C LYS A 76 -1.40 -13.22 9.86
N LEU A 77 -0.61 -13.18 8.79
CA LEU A 77 0.73 -12.57 8.81
C LEU A 77 0.67 -11.08 9.16
N LEU A 78 -0.23 -10.32 8.53
CA LEU A 78 -0.37 -8.89 8.79
C LEU A 78 -0.74 -8.60 10.25
N ASN A 79 -1.59 -9.43 10.86
CA ASN A 79 -1.95 -9.33 12.27
C ASN A 79 -0.75 -9.63 13.19
N SER A 80 0.01 -10.71 12.92
CA SER A 80 1.17 -11.08 13.74
C SER A 80 2.26 -10.01 13.71
N GLU A 81 2.53 -9.47 12.52
CA GLU A 81 3.57 -8.45 12.32
C GLU A 81 3.10 -7.01 12.59
N LYS A 82 1.80 -6.83 12.92
CA LYS A 82 1.19 -5.51 13.16
C LYS A 82 1.34 -4.55 11.98
N ILE A 83 1.16 -5.07 10.78
CA ILE A 83 1.26 -4.33 9.52
C ILE A 83 -0.14 -4.02 9.00
N GLY A 84 -0.43 -2.73 8.83
CA GLY A 84 -1.66 -2.25 8.20
C GLY A 84 -1.52 -2.20 6.67
N ILE A 85 -2.66 -2.34 5.99
CA ILE A 85 -2.77 -2.14 4.55
C ILE A 85 -3.94 -1.20 4.26
N GLY A 86 -3.71 -0.23 3.39
CA GLY A 86 -4.73 0.74 3.00
C GLY A 86 -4.52 1.30 1.60
N GLU A 87 -5.21 2.39 1.35
CA GLU A 87 -5.18 3.15 0.09
C GLU A 87 -4.81 4.61 0.33
N THR A 88 -4.29 5.27 -0.70
CA THR A 88 -4.10 6.73 -0.73
C THR A 88 -5.19 7.44 -1.51
N VAL A 89 -5.96 6.71 -2.32
CA VAL A 89 -7.03 7.24 -3.18
C VAL A 89 -8.32 6.48 -2.90
N THR A 90 -9.36 7.19 -2.48
CA THR A 90 -10.67 6.62 -2.13
C THR A 90 -11.68 6.70 -3.28
N GLU A 91 -11.53 7.67 -4.21
CA GLU A 91 -12.34 7.77 -5.42
C GLU A 91 -11.46 8.16 -6.61
N ALA A 92 -11.67 7.53 -7.75
CA ALA A 92 -10.91 7.77 -8.96
C ALA A 92 -11.73 7.62 -10.24
N ILE A 93 -11.27 8.23 -11.32
CA ILE A 93 -11.76 8.00 -12.68
C ILE A 93 -10.68 7.23 -13.44
N ARG A 94 -11.07 6.14 -14.09
CA ARG A 94 -10.20 5.33 -14.93
C ARG A 94 -10.37 5.74 -16.38
N THR A 95 -9.36 6.46 -16.93
CA THR A 95 -9.44 7.02 -18.29
C THR A 95 -9.16 5.98 -19.38
N ARG A 96 -8.59 4.83 -19.02
CA ARG A 96 -8.41 3.67 -19.91
C ARG A 96 -8.67 2.38 -19.14
N ASP A 97 -9.06 1.35 -19.86
CA ASP A 97 -9.34 0.03 -19.27
C ASP A 97 -8.07 -0.76 -18.93
N ASN A 98 -7.20 -0.17 -18.11
CA ASN A 98 -6.02 -0.85 -17.58
C ASN A 98 -5.75 -0.46 -16.12
N ALA A 99 -4.86 -1.21 -15.46
CA ALA A 99 -4.55 -1.02 -14.04
C ALA A 99 -3.39 -0.04 -13.78
N SER A 100 -2.94 0.67 -14.82
CA SER A 100 -1.80 1.59 -14.67
C SER A 100 -2.24 2.89 -14.00
N ASP A 101 -1.51 3.31 -12.99
CA ASP A 101 -1.66 4.61 -12.32
C ASP A 101 -1.61 5.80 -13.28
N LYS A 102 -0.95 5.63 -14.44
CA LYS A 102 -0.89 6.67 -15.48
C LYS A 102 -2.27 7.08 -15.99
N TYR A 103 -3.23 6.14 -16.00
CA TYR A 103 -4.58 6.34 -16.51
C TYR A 103 -5.62 6.43 -15.39
N LEU A 104 -5.17 6.66 -14.18
CA LEU A 104 -6.02 6.87 -13.00
C LEU A 104 -6.03 8.35 -12.64
N GLU A 105 -7.17 9.01 -12.77
CA GLU A 105 -7.38 10.37 -12.30
C GLU A 105 -7.91 10.33 -10.87
N VAL A 106 -7.22 11.02 -9.95
CA VAL A 106 -7.58 11.05 -8.53
C VAL A 106 -8.74 12.04 -8.34
N VAL A 107 -9.88 11.55 -7.87
CA VAL A 107 -11.05 12.37 -7.53
C VAL A 107 -11.04 12.70 -6.04
N LYS A 108 -10.74 11.70 -5.18
CA LYS A 108 -10.72 11.88 -3.74
C LYS A 108 -9.56 11.10 -3.12
N MET A 109 -8.78 11.80 -2.32
CA MET A 109 -7.68 11.23 -1.54
C MET A 109 -8.20 10.68 -0.21
N VAL A 110 -7.41 9.84 0.43
CA VAL A 110 -7.66 9.35 1.78
C VAL A 110 -7.76 10.50 2.78
N ASN A 111 -8.67 10.41 3.74
CA ASN A 111 -8.66 11.27 4.92
C ASN A 111 -7.55 10.78 5.86
N LEU A 112 -6.35 11.34 5.69
CA LEU A 112 -5.15 10.89 6.40
C LEU A 112 -5.25 11.09 7.92
N PRO A 113 -5.78 12.22 8.47
CA PRO A 113 -6.06 12.36 9.90
C PRO A 113 -7.00 11.27 10.45
N GLU A 114 -8.08 10.97 9.76
CA GLU A 114 -9.02 9.91 10.15
C GLU A 114 -8.36 8.52 10.14
N LEU A 115 -7.56 8.20 9.11
CA LEU A 115 -6.84 6.95 9.04
C LEU A 115 -5.85 6.82 10.20
N LEU A 116 -5.03 7.84 10.44
CA LEU A 116 -4.02 7.85 11.49
C LEU A 116 -4.63 7.85 12.90
N SER A 117 -5.84 8.37 13.09
CA SER A 117 -6.54 8.30 14.38
C SER A 117 -6.90 6.87 14.79
N LYS A 118 -7.11 5.97 13.82
CA LYS A 118 -7.40 4.54 14.04
C LYS A 118 -6.15 3.73 14.39
N ILE A 119 -4.96 4.27 14.14
CA ILE A 119 -3.65 3.64 14.39
C ILE A 119 -2.71 4.63 15.11
N PRO A 120 -3.04 5.03 16.36
CA PRO A 120 -2.32 6.12 17.04
C PRO A 120 -0.82 5.83 17.23
N ASP A 121 -0.44 4.57 17.41
CA ASP A 121 0.95 4.15 17.61
C ASP A 121 1.74 3.97 16.30
N CYS A 122 1.08 4.08 15.15
CA CYS A 122 1.72 3.96 13.84
C CYS A 122 2.44 5.26 13.49
N ASN A 123 3.77 5.17 13.36
CA ASN A 123 4.62 6.29 12.97
C ASN A 123 5.29 6.11 11.60
N HIS A 124 4.93 5.06 10.86
CA HIS A 124 5.48 4.76 9.55
C HIS A 124 4.37 4.57 8.53
N PHE A 125 4.24 5.51 7.61
CA PHE A 125 3.32 5.45 6.47
C PHE A 125 4.10 5.12 5.21
N VAL A 126 3.80 4.01 4.57
CA VAL A 126 4.55 3.49 3.43
C VAL A 126 3.71 3.58 2.17
N THR A 127 4.22 4.22 1.14
CA THR A 127 3.59 4.27 -0.18
C THR A 127 4.28 3.35 -1.17
N THR A 128 3.51 2.59 -1.92
CA THR A 128 3.99 1.63 -2.91
C THR A 128 3.84 2.19 -4.33
N GLY A 129 4.86 2.91 -4.77
CA GLY A 129 4.88 3.55 -6.09
C GLY A 129 4.75 5.07 -6.04
N GLU A 130 4.95 5.69 -7.20
CA GLU A 130 5.11 7.15 -7.31
C GLU A 130 3.79 7.92 -7.09
N LYS A 131 2.68 7.45 -7.67
CA LYS A 131 1.40 8.16 -7.55
C LYS A 131 0.92 8.19 -6.10
N ALA A 132 1.00 7.07 -5.38
CA ALA A 132 0.69 7.01 -3.97
C ALA A 132 1.56 7.96 -3.14
N ALA A 133 2.87 8.02 -3.45
CA ALA A 133 3.80 8.91 -2.79
C ALA A 133 3.48 10.39 -3.04
N LYS A 134 3.11 10.77 -4.26
CA LYS A 134 2.67 12.13 -4.59
C LYS A 134 1.41 12.55 -3.83
N VAL A 135 0.46 11.63 -3.62
CA VAL A 135 -0.75 11.90 -2.84
C VAL A 135 -0.38 12.26 -1.39
N ILE A 136 0.44 11.44 -0.72
CA ILE A 136 0.81 11.71 0.67
C ILE A 136 1.66 12.98 0.79
N ALA A 137 2.62 13.19 -0.11
CA ALA A 137 3.43 14.41 -0.14
C ALA A 137 2.56 15.67 -0.30
N SER A 138 1.49 15.61 -1.12
CA SER A 138 0.55 16.73 -1.27
C SER A 138 -0.29 16.98 -0.01
N LEU A 139 -0.72 15.93 0.70
CA LEU A 139 -1.50 16.03 1.93
C LEU A 139 -0.68 16.56 3.11
N THR A 140 0.64 16.35 3.10
CA THR A 140 1.56 16.75 4.16
C THR A 140 2.42 17.98 3.80
N SER A 141 2.26 18.50 2.59
CA SER A 141 3.08 19.61 2.06
C SER A 141 4.58 19.33 2.11
N THR A 142 4.97 18.08 1.86
CA THR A 142 6.38 17.63 1.85
C THR A 142 6.86 17.30 0.43
N LEU A 143 8.16 17.10 0.27
CA LEU A 143 8.71 16.53 -0.96
C LEU A 143 8.42 15.02 -1.02
N VAL A 144 8.27 14.51 -2.24
CA VAL A 144 8.18 13.07 -2.48
C VAL A 144 9.54 12.44 -2.17
N PRO A 145 9.61 11.44 -1.26
CA PRO A 145 10.88 10.76 -0.99
C PRO A 145 11.45 10.07 -2.23
N GLU A 146 12.75 9.86 -2.27
CA GLU A 146 13.35 8.94 -3.25
C GLU A 146 12.92 7.49 -2.98
N VAL A 147 13.01 6.63 -4.00
CA VAL A 147 12.65 5.20 -3.84
C VAL A 147 13.56 4.55 -2.81
N GLY A 148 12.97 3.92 -1.80
CA GLY A 148 13.68 3.29 -0.69
C GLY A 148 14.06 4.24 0.45
N SER A 149 13.62 5.51 0.39
CA SER A 149 13.90 6.49 1.45
C SER A 149 12.62 6.96 2.16
N LYS A 150 12.80 7.77 3.19
CA LYS A 150 11.73 8.37 3.99
C LYS A 150 11.88 9.89 4.11
N THR A 151 10.76 10.54 4.39
CA THR A 151 10.69 11.97 4.74
C THR A 151 9.87 12.10 6.01
N GLU A 152 10.28 12.95 6.94
CA GLU A 152 9.48 13.30 8.11
C GLU A 152 8.29 14.16 7.67
N CYS A 153 7.11 13.82 8.16
CA CYS A 153 5.85 14.48 7.84
C CYS A 153 5.12 14.87 9.11
N GLU A 154 4.35 15.94 9.01
CA GLU A 154 3.45 16.39 10.06
C GLU A 154 2.05 16.57 9.50
N ILE A 155 1.04 16.24 10.29
CA ILE A 155 -0.34 16.49 9.92
C ILE A 155 -1.15 16.92 11.14
N LYS A 156 -2.03 17.90 10.94
CA LYS A 156 -2.97 18.33 11.98
C LYS A 156 -4.13 17.34 12.06
N MET A 157 -4.28 16.73 13.23
CA MET A 157 -5.37 15.82 13.55
C MET A 157 -6.67 16.59 13.83
N GLU A 158 -7.82 15.92 13.78
CA GLU A 158 -9.13 16.54 14.04
C GLU A 158 -9.24 17.18 15.44
N ASN A 159 -8.56 16.61 16.43
CA ASN A 159 -8.46 17.15 17.79
C ASN A 159 -7.47 18.33 17.94
N GLY A 160 -6.90 18.82 16.82
CA GLY A 160 -5.96 19.93 16.79
C GLY A 160 -4.50 19.56 17.08
N ILE A 161 -4.21 18.34 17.52
CA ILE A 161 -2.84 17.86 17.78
C ILE A 161 -2.09 17.68 16.45
N ILE A 162 -0.81 18.01 16.43
CA ILE A 162 0.08 17.70 15.31
C ILE A 162 0.66 16.31 15.50
N LYS A 163 0.35 15.40 14.58
CA LYS A 163 0.97 14.06 14.53
C LYS A 163 2.17 14.11 13.60
N LYS A 164 3.32 13.66 14.10
CA LYS A 164 4.54 13.43 13.33
C LYS A 164 4.62 11.96 12.92
N PHE A 165 5.10 11.69 11.71
CA PHE A 165 5.32 10.35 11.21
C PHE A 165 6.33 10.37 10.05
N TYR A 166 6.86 9.18 9.68
CA TYR A 166 7.73 9.02 8.52
C TYR A 166 6.94 8.52 7.31
N HIS A 167 7.01 9.25 6.22
CA HIS A 167 6.51 8.81 4.92
C HIS A 167 7.63 8.12 4.14
N TRP A 168 7.49 6.81 3.94
CA TRP A 168 8.38 5.99 3.12
C TRP A 168 7.86 5.86 1.70
N ARG A 169 8.73 5.92 0.70
CA ARG A 169 8.40 5.56 -0.67
C ARG A 169 9.11 4.27 -1.07
N MET A 170 8.35 3.20 -1.25
CA MET A 170 8.86 1.92 -1.74
C MET A 170 8.67 1.80 -3.26
N PRO A 171 9.49 0.96 -3.93
CA PRO A 171 9.27 0.66 -5.34
C PRO A 171 7.88 0.08 -5.56
N SER A 172 7.28 0.38 -6.71
CA SER A 172 5.98 -0.19 -7.07
C SER A 172 6.04 -1.72 -7.13
N THR A 173 5.03 -2.36 -6.56
CA THR A 173 4.84 -3.82 -6.62
C THR A 173 4.22 -4.31 -7.93
N SER A 174 3.87 -3.39 -8.83
CA SER A 174 3.41 -3.75 -10.18
C SER A 174 4.52 -4.48 -10.95
N ARG A 175 4.17 -5.53 -11.68
CA ARG A 175 5.11 -6.20 -12.62
C ARG A 175 5.58 -5.31 -13.75
N ALA A 176 4.79 -4.29 -14.10
CA ALA A 176 5.18 -3.32 -15.12
C ALA A 176 6.28 -2.35 -14.65
N TYR A 177 6.57 -2.31 -13.35
CA TYR A 177 7.67 -1.50 -12.81
C TYR A 177 9.01 -2.18 -13.12
N PRO A 178 9.97 -1.47 -13.76
CA PRO A 178 11.19 -2.07 -14.31
C PRO A 178 12.24 -2.39 -13.21
N MET A 179 11.88 -3.25 -12.28
CA MET A 179 12.75 -3.73 -11.20
C MET A 179 12.45 -5.20 -10.92
N LYS A 180 13.49 -6.04 -10.78
CA LYS A 180 13.36 -7.45 -10.45
C LYS A 180 12.74 -7.64 -9.07
N LEU A 181 12.00 -8.74 -8.87
CA LEU A 181 11.31 -9.07 -7.63
C LEU A 181 12.27 -9.07 -6.42
N GLU A 182 13.42 -9.72 -6.57
CA GLU A 182 14.43 -9.83 -5.52
C GLU A 182 14.92 -8.44 -5.08
N LYS A 183 15.15 -7.55 -6.06
CA LYS A 183 15.57 -6.17 -5.76
C LYS A 183 14.48 -5.37 -5.07
N LYS A 184 13.22 -5.54 -5.48
CA LYS A 184 12.09 -4.95 -4.74
C LYS A 184 12.07 -5.46 -3.30
N ALA A 185 12.21 -6.78 -3.09
CA ALA A 185 12.19 -7.38 -1.77
C ALA A 185 13.32 -6.84 -0.86
N GLU A 186 14.52 -6.56 -1.40
CA GLU A 186 15.61 -5.91 -0.65
C GLU A 186 15.19 -4.55 -0.09
N PHE A 187 14.53 -3.68 -0.89
CA PHE A 187 14.05 -2.39 -0.43
C PHE A 187 13.04 -2.52 0.72
N TYR A 188 12.08 -3.42 0.58
CA TYR A 188 11.06 -3.65 1.61
C TYR A 188 11.67 -4.28 2.87
N ARG A 189 12.62 -5.23 2.73
CA ARG A 189 13.33 -5.83 3.85
C ARG A 189 14.10 -4.77 4.65
N HIS A 190 14.92 -3.96 3.97
CA HIS A 190 15.68 -2.89 4.62
C HIS A 190 14.78 -1.92 5.38
N MET A 191 13.64 -1.51 4.79
CA MET A 191 12.66 -0.69 5.49
C MET A 191 12.11 -1.40 6.73
N PHE A 192 11.72 -2.69 6.65
CA PHE A 192 11.19 -3.43 7.80
C PHE A 192 12.24 -3.64 8.91
N GLU A 193 13.50 -3.84 8.56
CA GLU A 193 14.63 -3.87 9.50
C GLU A 193 14.80 -2.51 10.20
N GLU A 194 14.80 -1.41 9.45
CA GLU A 194 14.99 -0.07 9.99
C GLU A 194 13.87 0.35 10.96
N ILE A 195 12.64 -0.09 10.71
CA ILE A 195 11.49 0.21 11.60
C ILE A 195 11.30 -0.83 12.71
N GLY A 196 12.12 -1.88 12.77
CA GLY A 196 12.10 -2.90 13.81
C GLY A 196 10.88 -3.83 13.74
N ILE A 197 10.48 -4.22 12.52
CA ILE A 197 9.48 -5.28 12.30
C ILE A 197 10.17 -6.65 12.25
N ILE A 198 11.32 -6.73 11.59
CA ILE A 198 12.18 -7.93 11.49
C ILE A 198 13.57 -7.63 11.98
#